data_8cd4e1344396cb5203cd37da42987162
#
_entry.id   8cd4e1344396cb5203cd37da42987162
#
_cell.length_a   1.000
_cell.length_b   1.000
_cell.length_c   1.000
_cell.angle_alpha   90.00
_cell.angle_beta   90.00
_cell.angle_gamma   90.00
#
_symmetry.space_group_name_H-M   'P 1'
#
loop_
_entity.id
_entity.type
_entity.pdbx_description
1 polymer ?
#
loop_
_entity_poly.entity_id
_entity_poly.type
_entity_poly.pdbx_seq_one_letter_code
_entity_poly.pdbx_strand_id
1 'polypeptide(L)'
;MAKAWLESHTPGGTGFGLFGRSGMGKTHICIAVCQEITIRHNEPHFYFSYRAEIPNLVKASRSYSEDYDAAMRKWKTCPNLYIDDLFKFSGRVENGKLVDIDRDELKVVFDLINARYLNHLTTIFSSEYSVGNLARIDEALGSRIYEMVNPYALRVEGQNQRLAGVG
;
A
#
# COMPACT_ATOMS: atom_id res chain seq x y z
N MET A 1 -7.93 -15.97 5.02
CA MET A 1 -7.62 -15.27 3.76
C MET A 1 -6.12 -15.02 3.58
N ALA A 2 -5.36 -14.46 4.54
CA ALA A 2 -3.89 -14.35 4.41
C ALA A 2 -3.20 -15.70 4.13
N LYS A 3 -3.61 -16.78 4.82
CA LYS A 3 -3.11 -18.14 4.53
C LYS A 3 -3.47 -18.59 3.11
N ALA A 4 -4.71 -18.37 2.67
CA ALA A 4 -5.16 -18.75 1.32
C ALA A 4 -4.37 -17.96 0.24
N TRP A 5 -4.07 -16.68 0.49
CA TRP A 5 -3.21 -15.91 -0.39
C TRP A 5 -1.79 -16.50 -0.46
N LEU A 6 -1.19 -16.82 0.69
CA LEU A 6 0.14 -17.45 0.74
C LEU A 6 0.22 -18.79 0.01
N GLU A 7 -0.86 -19.60 0.08
CA GLU A 7 -0.94 -20.87 -0.63
C GLU A 7 -1.09 -20.73 -2.14
N SER A 8 -1.69 -19.62 -2.60
CA SER A 8 -1.89 -19.32 -4.03
C SER A 8 -0.82 -18.38 -4.59
N HIS A 9 0.10 -17.88 -3.76
CA HIS A 9 1.10 -16.90 -4.19
C HIS A 9 2.04 -17.47 -5.25
N THR A 10 2.26 -16.68 -6.28
CA THR A 10 3.26 -16.90 -7.32
C THR A 10 4.00 -15.59 -7.60
N PRO A 11 5.29 -15.63 -7.99
CA PRO A 11 6.03 -14.42 -8.36
C PRO A 11 5.31 -13.59 -9.41
N GLY A 12 5.16 -12.30 -9.18
CA GLY A 12 4.41 -11.41 -10.06
C GLY A 12 2.89 -11.64 -10.08
N GLY A 13 2.38 -12.45 -9.15
CA GLY A 13 0.95 -12.74 -9.02
C GLY A 13 0.18 -11.64 -8.28
N THR A 14 -1.09 -11.95 -8.01
CA THR A 14 -2.00 -11.07 -7.27
C THR A 14 -1.42 -10.68 -5.92
N GLY A 15 -1.50 -9.42 -5.58
CA GLY A 15 -1.11 -8.87 -4.29
C GLY A 15 -2.10 -9.17 -3.16
N PHE A 16 -1.91 -8.49 -2.05
CA PHE A 16 -2.73 -8.65 -0.84
C PHE A 16 -3.01 -7.29 -0.21
N GLY A 17 -4.23 -7.05 0.26
CA GLY A 17 -4.60 -5.76 0.83
C GLY A 17 -5.42 -5.85 2.11
N LEU A 18 -5.01 -5.11 3.15
CA LEU A 18 -5.75 -4.95 4.40
C LEU A 18 -6.21 -3.50 4.57
N PHE A 19 -7.51 -3.33 4.63
CA PHE A 19 -8.17 -2.02 4.69
C PHE A 19 -9.03 -1.92 5.95
N GLY A 20 -8.95 -0.82 6.70
CA GLY A 20 -9.76 -0.63 7.91
C GLY A 20 -9.06 0.21 8.96
N ARG A 21 -9.77 0.52 10.05
CA ARG A 21 -9.32 1.46 11.10
C ARG A 21 -7.95 1.14 11.68
N SER A 22 -7.31 2.14 12.27
CA SER A 22 -6.05 1.99 13.01
C SER A 22 -6.21 1.01 14.19
N GLY A 23 -5.10 0.36 14.57
CA GLY A 23 -5.07 -0.56 15.70
C GLY A 23 -5.63 -1.96 15.43
N MET A 24 -6.02 -2.30 14.20
CA MET A 24 -6.58 -3.61 13.81
C MET A 24 -5.50 -4.66 13.48
N GLY A 25 -4.23 -4.40 13.72
CA GLY A 25 -3.15 -5.36 13.44
C GLY A 25 -2.75 -5.49 11.98
N LYS A 26 -3.22 -4.61 11.06
CA LYS A 26 -2.92 -4.70 9.62
C LYS A 26 -1.43 -4.83 9.33
N THR A 27 -0.62 -3.92 9.87
CA THR A 27 0.84 -3.90 9.68
C THR A 27 1.48 -5.23 10.12
N HIS A 28 1.06 -5.78 11.27
CA HIS A 28 1.60 -7.06 11.76
C HIS A 28 1.28 -8.21 10.80
N ILE A 29 0.06 -8.28 10.31
CA ILE A 29 -0.35 -9.31 9.35
C ILE A 29 0.40 -9.15 8.04
N CYS A 30 0.52 -7.94 7.50
CA CYS A 30 1.24 -7.69 6.25
C CYS A 30 2.73 -8.04 6.38
N ILE A 31 3.38 -7.67 7.49
CA ILE A 31 4.78 -8.05 7.76
C ILE A 31 4.92 -9.56 7.84
N ALA A 32 4.05 -10.26 8.57
CA ALA A 32 4.08 -11.72 8.66
C ALA A 32 3.92 -12.37 7.28
N VAL A 33 3.00 -11.85 6.46
CA VAL A 33 2.81 -12.29 5.07
C VAL A 33 4.09 -12.09 4.24
N CYS A 34 4.73 -10.94 4.34
CA CYS A 34 6.00 -10.66 3.66
C CYS A 34 7.13 -11.60 4.10
N GLN A 35 7.22 -11.88 5.40
CA GLN A 35 8.21 -12.82 5.93
C GLN A 35 7.96 -14.25 5.41
N GLU A 36 6.71 -14.69 5.36
CA GLU A 36 6.35 -16.00 4.84
C GLU A 36 6.70 -16.18 3.35
N ILE A 37 6.47 -15.16 2.50
CA ILE A 37 6.92 -15.26 1.10
C ILE A 37 8.45 -15.35 1.00
N THR A 38 9.17 -14.59 1.81
CA THR A 38 10.63 -14.68 1.83
C THR A 38 11.11 -16.08 2.27
N ILE A 39 10.50 -16.65 3.30
CA ILE A 39 10.89 -17.97 3.83
C ILE A 39 10.49 -19.11 2.86
N ARG A 40 9.26 -19.08 2.35
CA ARG A 40 8.72 -20.19 1.55
C ARG A 40 9.17 -20.18 0.11
N HIS A 41 9.32 -18.99 -0.48
CA HIS A 41 9.56 -18.82 -1.91
C HIS A 41 10.94 -18.23 -2.20
N ASN A 42 11.74 -17.90 -1.16
CA ASN A 42 13.02 -17.20 -1.28
C ASN A 42 12.91 -15.88 -2.07
N GLU A 43 11.77 -15.21 -1.92
CA GLU A 43 11.48 -13.95 -2.57
C GLU A 43 11.71 -12.78 -1.63
N PRO A 44 12.65 -11.86 -1.93
CA PRO A 44 12.84 -10.67 -1.11
C PRO A 44 11.63 -9.75 -1.20
N HIS A 45 11.34 -9.07 -0.12
CA HIS A 45 10.33 -8.01 -0.06
C HIS A 45 10.96 -6.70 0.38
N PHE A 46 10.35 -5.60 -0.04
CA PHE A 46 10.72 -4.25 0.36
C PHE A 46 9.57 -3.63 1.14
N TYR A 47 9.93 -2.91 2.20
CA TYR A 47 8.98 -2.19 3.05
C TYR A 47 8.99 -0.71 2.70
N PHE A 48 7.85 -0.19 2.27
CA PHE A 48 7.62 1.22 1.96
C PHE A 48 6.76 1.82 3.08
N SER A 49 7.39 2.53 4.00
CA SER A 49 6.66 3.34 4.97
C SER A 49 6.11 4.59 4.28
N TYR A 50 4.82 4.63 4.01
CA TYR A 50 4.20 5.75 3.31
C TYR A 50 4.55 7.10 3.92
N ARG A 51 4.44 7.20 5.24
CA ARG A 51 4.74 8.42 6.01
C ARG A 51 6.19 8.89 5.92
N ALA A 52 7.12 7.96 5.81
CA ALA A 52 8.56 8.29 5.76
C ALA A 52 9.03 8.59 4.34
N GLU A 53 8.53 7.83 3.35
CA GLU A 53 9.04 7.87 1.99
C GLU A 53 8.39 8.96 1.13
N ILE A 54 7.07 9.15 1.26
CA ILE A 54 6.32 10.08 0.39
C ILE A 54 6.82 11.52 0.48
N PRO A 55 7.09 12.11 1.66
CA PRO A 55 7.58 13.48 1.71
C PRO A 55 8.89 13.69 0.95
N ASN A 56 9.78 12.71 0.99
CA ASN A 56 11.05 12.76 0.29
C ASN A 56 10.86 12.62 -1.22
N LEU A 57 9.99 11.73 -1.67
CA LEU A 57 9.68 11.53 -3.08
C LEU A 57 8.95 12.74 -3.68
N VAL A 58 8.02 13.35 -2.96
CA VAL A 58 7.35 14.59 -3.37
C VAL A 58 8.36 15.74 -3.48
N LYS A 59 9.27 15.86 -2.51
CA LYS A 59 10.34 16.86 -2.59
C LYS A 59 11.23 16.64 -3.82
N ALA A 60 11.63 15.40 -4.09
CA ALA A 60 12.42 15.05 -5.27
C ALA A 60 11.67 15.34 -6.58
N SER A 61 10.36 15.03 -6.65
CA SER A 61 9.55 15.27 -7.85
C SER A 61 9.42 16.75 -8.22
N ARG A 62 9.51 17.65 -7.23
CA ARG A 62 9.47 19.12 -7.44
C ARG A 62 10.79 19.70 -7.95
N SER A 63 11.90 19.00 -7.76
CA SER A 63 13.24 19.50 -8.09
C SER A 63 13.63 19.30 -9.55
N TYR A 64 12.81 18.66 -10.39
CA TYR A 64 13.09 18.33 -11.79
C TYR A 64 14.48 17.69 -12.02
N SER A 65 14.96 16.95 -11.03
CA SER A 65 16.28 16.32 -11.07
C SER A 65 16.17 14.83 -11.43
N GLU A 66 17.25 14.26 -11.97
CA GLU A 66 17.40 12.82 -12.16
C GLU A 66 17.24 12.02 -10.83
N ASP A 67 17.29 12.72 -9.71
CA ASP A 67 17.17 12.15 -8.36
C ASP A 67 15.80 11.52 -8.10
N TYR A 68 14.71 12.04 -8.71
CA TYR A 68 13.38 11.47 -8.55
C TYR A 68 13.29 10.06 -9.14
N ASP A 69 13.74 9.87 -10.37
CA ASP A 69 13.70 8.57 -11.02
C ASP A 69 14.61 7.55 -10.32
N ALA A 70 15.78 8.00 -9.86
CA ALA A 70 16.69 7.18 -9.07
C ALA A 70 16.07 6.76 -7.73
N ALA A 71 15.42 7.71 -7.02
CA ALA A 71 14.73 7.43 -5.75
C ALA A 71 13.53 6.50 -5.91
N MET A 72 12.79 6.63 -7.01
CA MET A 72 11.60 5.80 -7.30
C MET A 72 11.96 4.41 -7.83
N ARG A 73 13.12 4.24 -8.47
CA ARG A 73 13.49 3.01 -9.20
C ARG A 73 13.33 1.76 -8.35
N LYS A 74 13.90 1.73 -7.14
CA LYS A 74 13.84 0.56 -6.25
C LYS A 74 12.41 0.14 -5.93
N TRP A 75 11.52 1.12 -5.73
CA TRP A 75 10.12 0.89 -5.40
C TRP A 75 9.28 0.43 -6.59
N LYS A 76 9.58 0.96 -7.78
CA LYS A 76 8.92 0.58 -9.03
C LYS A 76 9.31 -0.80 -9.53
N THR A 77 10.50 -1.31 -9.18
CA THR A 77 11.09 -2.51 -9.80
C THR A 77 11.30 -3.70 -8.87
N CYS A 78 11.26 -3.49 -7.54
CA CYS A 78 11.40 -4.61 -6.61
C CYS A 78 10.25 -5.63 -6.80
N PRO A 79 10.53 -6.95 -6.71
CA PRO A 79 9.53 -7.98 -6.98
C PRO A 79 8.33 -7.89 -6.04
N ASN A 80 8.55 -7.79 -4.74
CA ASN A 80 7.50 -7.69 -3.74
C ASN A 80 7.64 -6.39 -2.96
N LEU A 81 6.60 -5.57 -2.94
CA LEU A 81 6.55 -4.31 -2.20
C LEU A 81 5.40 -4.31 -1.20
N TYR A 82 5.69 -4.04 0.05
CA TYR A 82 4.68 -3.72 1.04
C TYR A 82 4.60 -2.22 1.25
N ILE A 83 3.46 -1.62 0.90
CA ILE A 83 3.14 -0.20 1.13
C ILE A 83 2.30 -0.12 2.41
N ASP A 84 2.92 0.37 3.48
CA ASP A 84 2.29 0.48 4.79
C ASP A 84 1.63 1.84 5.01
N ASP A 85 0.41 1.79 5.54
CA ASP A 85 -0.40 2.95 5.90
C ASP A 85 -0.65 3.92 4.71
N LEU A 86 -1.00 3.37 3.53
CA LEU A 86 -1.27 4.15 2.31
C LEU A 86 -2.24 5.30 2.58
N PHE A 87 -1.87 6.53 2.22
CA PHE A 87 -2.57 7.80 2.44
C PHE A 87 -2.77 8.20 3.91
N LYS A 88 -2.07 7.61 4.85
CA LYS A 88 -2.17 8.01 6.25
C LYS A 88 -1.61 9.41 6.47
N PHE A 89 -2.45 10.27 7.04
CA PHE A 89 -2.18 11.71 7.24
C PHE A 89 -2.05 12.54 5.94
N SER A 90 -2.48 11.97 4.81
CA SER A 90 -2.67 12.75 3.59
C SER A 90 -3.97 13.53 3.66
N GLY A 91 -3.96 14.78 3.22
CA GLY A 91 -5.16 15.62 3.13
C GLY A 91 -5.97 15.75 4.43
N ARG A 92 -7.27 15.97 4.27
CA ARG A 92 -8.27 16.08 5.35
C ARG A 92 -9.30 14.97 5.26
N VAL A 93 -9.92 14.62 6.39
CA VAL A 93 -11.05 13.70 6.41
C VAL A 93 -12.35 14.48 6.66
N GLU A 94 -13.25 14.48 5.67
CA GLU A 94 -14.58 15.06 5.76
C GLU A 94 -15.64 13.98 5.55
N ASN A 95 -16.58 13.85 6.48
CA ASN A 95 -17.65 12.85 6.42
C ASN A 95 -17.15 11.41 6.15
N GLY A 96 -16.00 11.05 6.73
CA GLY A 96 -15.36 9.74 6.53
C GLY A 96 -14.69 9.55 5.17
N LYS A 97 -14.54 10.62 4.40
CA LYS A 97 -13.86 10.62 3.10
C LYS A 97 -12.55 11.40 3.19
N LEU A 98 -11.54 10.91 2.52
CA LEU A 98 -10.28 11.63 2.36
C LEU A 98 -10.44 12.68 1.25
N VAL A 99 -10.13 13.93 1.56
CA VAL A 99 -10.19 15.08 0.65
C VAL A 99 -8.93 15.93 0.75
N ASP A 100 -8.73 16.84 -0.19
CA ASP A 100 -7.62 17.81 -0.22
C ASP A 100 -6.22 17.17 -0.12
N ILE A 101 -6.03 16.06 -0.83
CA ILE A 101 -4.69 15.47 -0.97
C ILE A 101 -3.84 16.39 -1.83
N ASP A 102 -2.59 16.57 -1.43
CA ASP A 102 -1.60 17.30 -2.23
C ASP A 102 -1.48 16.68 -3.62
N ARG A 103 -1.53 17.51 -4.66
CA ARG A 103 -1.53 17.05 -6.05
C ARG A 103 -0.22 16.34 -6.44
N ASP A 104 0.90 16.81 -5.90
CA ASP A 104 2.20 16.19 -6.20
C ASP A 104 2.33 14.86 -5.47
N GLU A 105 1.79 14.77 -4.24
CA GLU A 105 1.67 13.50 -3.53
C GLU A 105 0.86 12.48 -4.34
N LEU A 106 -0.31 12.88 -4.83
CA LEU A 106 -1.16 12.00 -5.63
C LEU A 106 -0.45 11.54 -6.91
N LYS A 107 0.28 12.43 -7.60
CA LYS A 107 1.08 12.07 -8.78
C LYS A 107 2.17 11.04 -8.46
N VAL A 108 2.92 11.24 -7.36
CA VAL A 108 3.98 10.32 -6.93
C VAL A 108 3.41 8.94 -6.61
N VAL A 109 2.29 8.90 -5.89
CA VAL A 109 1.61 7.63 -5.55
C VAL A 109 1.08 6.94 -6.81
N PHE A 110 0.45 7.70 -7.71
CA PHE A 110 -0.04 7.17 -8.97
C PHE A 110 1.11 6.60 -9.82
N ASP A 111 2.21 7.32 -9.94
CA ASP A 111 3.39 6.88 -10.70
C ASP A 111 3.96 5.57 -10.15
N LEU A 112 4.09 5.44 -8.83
CA LEU A 112 4.53 4.21 -8.17
C LEU A 112 3.59 3.03 -8.46
N ILE A 113 2.30 3.21 -8.17
CA ILE A 113 1.31 2.13 -8.28
C ILE A 113 1.09 1.74 -9.74
N ASN A 114 1.01 2.71 -10.65
CA ASN A 114 0.84 2.47 -12.07
C ASN A 114 2.03 1.70 -12.67
N ALA A 115 3.26 2.06 -12.31
CA ALA A 115 4.44 1.34 -12.76
C ALA A 115 4.42 -0.13 -12.30
N ARG A 116 4.05 -0.40 -11.05
CA ARG A 116 3.96 -1.75 -10.52
C ARG A 116 2.81 -2.56 -11.13
N TYR A 117 1.65 -1.91 -11.33
CA TYR A 117 0.49 -2.50 -12.01
C TYR A 117 0.84 -2.96 -13.43
N LEU A 118 1.45 -2.08 -14.24
CA LEU A 118 1.82 -2.39 -15.63
C LEU A 118 2.89 -3.48 -15.74
N ASN A 119 3.75 -3.61 -14.74
CA ASN A 119 4.81 -4.62 -14.70
C ASN A 119 4.40 -5.90 -13.93
N HIS A 120 3.14 -6.03 -13.55
CA HIS A 120 2.60 -7.18 -12.81
C HIS A 120 3.44 -7.55 -11.56
N LEU A 121 3.87 -6.53 -10.80
CA LEU A 121 4.69 -6.74 -9.61
C LEU A 121 3.82 -6.89 -8.36
N THR A 122 4.05 -7.94 -7.59
CA THR A 122 3.30 -8.23 -6.37
C THR A 122 3.39 -7.06 -5.39
N THR A 123 2.23 -6.52 -5.03
CA THR A 123 2.14 -5.38 -4.12
C THR A 123 1.18 -5.70 -2.98
N ILE A 124 1.65 -5.48 -1.75
CA ILE A 124 0.89 -5.65 -0.53
C ILE A 124 0.55 -4.27 -0.01
N PHE A 125 -0.70 -4.07 0.43
CA PHE A 125 -1.16 -2.77 0.93
C PHE A 125 -1.73 -2.89 2.33
N SER A 126 -1.45 -1.90 3.16
CA SER A 126 -2.30 -1.58 4.30
C SER A 126 -2.79 -0.13 4.19
N SER A 127 -4.06 0.12 4.55
CA SER A 127 -4.62 1.46 4.58
C SER A 127 -5.74 1.58 5.63
N GLU A 128 -5.95 2.79 6.16
CA GLU A 128 -7.13 3.09 6.96
C GLU A 128 -8.37 3.32 6.10
N TYR A 129 -8.18 3.58 4.81
CA TYR A 129 -9.24 3.83 3.83
C TYR A 129 -9.60 2.54 3.07
N SER A 130 -10.88 2.33 2.80
CA SER A 130 -11.32 1.23 1.93
C SER A 130 -10.91 1.48 0.48
N VAL A 131 -10.85 0.42 -0.33
CA VAL A 131 -10.61 0.56 -1.79
C VAL A 131 -11.63 1.51 -2.44
N GLY A 132 -12.90 1.45 -2.02
CA GLY A 132 -13.91 2.38 -2.51
C GLY A 132 -13.67 3.85 -2.10
N ASN A 133 -13.01 4.10 -0.96
CA ASN A 133 -12.59 5.45 -0.60
C ASN A 133 -11.40 5.90 -1.44
N LEU A 134 -10.45 5.01 -1.74
CA LEU A 134 -9.32 5.29 -2.62
C LEU A 134 -9.79 5.61 -4.05
N ALA A 135 -10.77 4.88 -4.57
CA ALA A 135 -11.37 5.17 -5.88
C ALA A 135 -12.09 6.53 -5.96
N ARG A 136 -12.51 7.09 -4.82
CA ARG A 136 -13.08 8.45 -4.78
C ARG A 136 -12.04 9.56 -4.81
N ILE A 137 -10.81 9.26 -4.40
CA ILE A 137 -9.66 10.17 -4.51
C ILE A 137 -9.26 10.28 -5.98
N ASP A 138 -9.04 9.13 -6.58
CA ASP A 138 -8.73 8.97 -8.00
C ASP A 138 -9.24 7.60 -8.44
N GLU A 139 -10.16 7.59 -9.40
CA GLU A 139 -10.82 6.37 -9.86
C GLU A 139 -9.83 5.40 -10.51
N ALA A 140 -8.89 5.92 -11.28
CA ALA A 140 -7.90 5.12 -11.96
C ALA A 140 -6.92 4.47 -10.96
N LEU A 141 -6.52 5.21 -9.92
CA LEU A 141 -5.68 4.68 -8.84
C LEU A 141 -6.41 3.60 -8.05
N GLY A 142 -7.63 3.88 -7.63
CA GLY A 142 -8.43 2.93 -6.85
C GLY A 142 -8.74 1.64 -7.60
N SER A 143 -9.04 1.73 -8.92
CA SER A 143 -9.26 0.58 -9.78
C SER A 143 -8.01 -0.29 -9.89
N ARG A 144 -6.83 0.31 -10.11
CA ARG A 144 -5.56 -0.43 -10.16
C ARG A 144 -5.25 -1.14 -8.85
N ILE A 145 -5.41 -0.45 -7.71
CA ILE A 145 -5.22 -1.08 -6.40
C ILE A 145 -6.16 -2.27 -6.23
N TYR A 146 -7.44 -2.09 -6.61
CA TYR A 146 -8.41 -3.19 -6.53
C TYR A 146 -7.98 -4.39 -7.39
N GLU A 147 -7.64 -4.18 -8.64
CA GLU A 147 -7.21 -5.24 -9.55
C GLU A 147 -5.93 -5.94 -9.05
N MET A 148 -4.98 -5.17 -8.51
CA MET A 148 -3.73 -5.72 -7.96
C MET A 148 -3.94 -6.66 -6.78
N VAL A 149 -5.01 -6.48 -5.99
CA VAL A 149 -5.24 -7.26 -4.76
C VAL A 149 -6.48 -8.15 -4.78
N ASN A 150 -7.31 -8.09 -5.81
CA ASN A 150 -8.51 -8.93 -5.92
C ASN A 150 -8.12 -10.38 -6.26
N PRO A 151 -8.64 -11.40 -5.55
CA PRO A 151 -9.71 -11.39 -4.55
C PRO A 151 -9.25 -11.21 -3.09
N TYR A 152 -8.01 -10.84 -2.84
CA TYR A 152 -7.40 -10.77 -1.51
C TYR A 152 -7.42 -9.36 -0.89
N ALA A 153 -8.40 -8.55 -1.24
CA ALA A 153 -8.69 -7.27 -0.61
C ALA A 153 -9.58 -7.48 0.62
N LEU A 154 -9.06 -7.29 1.82
CA LEU A 154 -9.76 -7.52 3.06
C LEU A 154 -10.09 -6.24 3.79
N ARG A 155 -11.36 -6.07 4.14
CA ARG A 155 -11.75 -5.10 5.15
C ARG A 155 -11.59 -5.71 6.54
N VAL A 156 -10.76 -5.08 7.36
CA VAL A 156 -10.53 -5.49 8.76
C VAL A 156 -11.41 -4.65 9.67
N GLU A 157 -12.26 -5.33 10.44
CA GLU A 157 -13.16 -4.72 11.42
C GLU A 157 -12.92 -5.34 12.80
N GLY A 158 -13.22 -4.61 13.87
CA GLY A 158 -13.08 -5.10 15.25
C GLY A 158 -12.71 -3.99 16.22
N GLN A 159 -12.26 -4.39 17.40
CA GLN A 159 -11.77 -3.48 18.43
C GLN A 159 -10.31 -3.12 18.21
N ASN A 160 -9.92 -1.91 18.62
CA ASN A 160 -8.52 -1.48 18.56
C ASN A 160 -7.66 -2.33 19.51
N GLN A 161 -6.83 -3.19 18.94
CA GLN A 161 -5.96 -4.10 19.69
C GLN A 161 -4.93 -3.37 20.57
N ARG A 162 -4.58 -2.13 20.23
CA ARG A 162 -3.65 -1.32 21.04
C ARG A 162 -4.29 -0.78 22.32
N LEU A 163 -5.62 -0.72 22.36
CA LEU A 163 -6.42 -0.25 23.51
C LEU A 163 -7.11 -1.42 24.23
N ALA A 164 -7.00 -2.63 23.71
CA ALA A 164 -7.51 -3.84 24.37
C ALA A 164 -6.68 -4.09 25.64
N GLY A 165 -7.28 -3.81 26.80
CA GLY A 165 -6.64 -3.92 28.11
C GLY A 165 -6.38 -2.57 28.82
N VAL A 166 -6.77 -1.46 28.24
CA VAL A 166 -6.83 -0.15 28.89
C VAL A 166 -8.28 0.08 29.31
N GLY A 167 -8.67 -0.48 30.43
CA GLY A 167 -9.98 -0.35 31.05
C GLY A 167 -9.87 -0.62 32.52
#